data_7f54ba20fddd022d54bb57bff7f3187f
#
_entry.id   7f54ba20fddd022d54bb57bff7f3187f
#
_cell.length_a   1.000
_cell.length_b   1.000
_cell.length_c   1.000
_cell.angle_alpha   90.00
_cell.angle_beta   90.00
_cell.angle_gamma   90.00
#
_symmetry.space_group_name_H-M   'P 1'
#
loop_
_entity.id
_entity.type
_entity.pdbx_description
1 polymer ?
#
loop_
_entity_poly.entity_id
_entity_poly.type
_entity_poly.pdbx_seq_one_letter_code
_entity_poly.pdbx_strand_id
1 'polypeptide(L)'
;MKKYFCLLTTLAVLFLTSCIKENDGRVYSDECYVSNVTLGTMKRAVKIKTEAGTDSVAYTTYSGHYFKMTVDQRNNTIENRDSLLYGTSVDAVLMNITFTGGVVAYRPADEDTLDWSYYNNTDSMDLTKPLHLYVVAEDSEHTRTYTLKVNVHQQEGDSLYWTRLDSVSAFDGMTAMRAVVKGAQLMVLGKTSSGVKVALRTSLDKEGQWKNLSTNLPQQTEVQTLKLQGENLFVSTADGVVYTSLDGLQWTACGAPKAGLRLAAVTERYLYAVLPDGIYRSADGANWDAETLDDEVSNLPYNLLNGRYYIQENGLHRLQILGCRNNEADTVAVVWSKVWTDSEPEGEAEWVYCASSYDMTHACPRLNDLTVVTYDGRGMAFGGASPEGLGVHKAMDGLYFSNDHGLTWHADAQLHCPTVLYGVSGPLAGVVDEDKFIWIIADHQVWRGRLNRLAFERQ
;
A
#
# COMPACT_ATOMS: atom_id res chain seq x y z
N MET A 1 -84.96 26.51 46.66
CA MET A 1 -84.41 25.29 46.06
C MET A 1 -84.27 25.37 44.51
N LYS A 2 -85.22 25.91 43.76
CA LYS A 2 -85.12 25.97 42.26
C LYS A 2 -83.99 26.87 41.69
N LYS A 3 -83.60 27.92 42.42
CA LYS A 3 -82.49 28.83 41.93
C LYS A 3 -81.07 28.21 42.02
N TYR A 4 -80.85 27.34 42.98
CA TYR A 4 -79.54 26.67 43.12
C TYR A 4 -79.40 25.45 42.21
N PHE A 5 -80.53 24.87 41.80
CA PHE A 5 -80.55 23.76 40.87
C PHE A 5 -80.16 24.20 39.45
N CYS A 6 -80.57 25.39 38.99
CA CYS A 6 -80.15 25.98 37.71
C CYS A 6 -78.69 26.40 37.73
N LEU A 7 -78.15 26.88 38.86
CA LEU A 7 -76.72 27.26 38.96
C LEU A 7 -75.80 26.04 38.94
N LEU A 8 -76.23 24.93 39.57
CA LEU A 8 -75.49 23.68 39.60
C LEU A 8 -75.47 22.99 38.22
N THR A 9 -76.59 23.05 37.49
CA THR A 9 -76.63 22.51 36.09
C THR A 9 -75.86 23.34 35.11
N THR A 10 -75.82 24.67 35.23
CA THR A 10 -74.95 25.53 34.38
C THR A 10 -73.43 25.34 34.69
N LEU A 11 -73.08 25.14 35.97
CA LEU A 11 -71.69 24.84 36.34
C LEU A 11 -71.28 23.45 35.87
N ALA A 12 -72.10 22.43 35.89
CA ALA A 12 -71.85 21.08 35.40
C ALA A 12 -71.71 21.04 33.88
N VAL A 13 -72.41 21.87 33.12
CA VAL A 13 -72.29 21.99 31.67
C VAL A 13 -70.99 22.71 31.28
N LEU A 14 -70.48 23.67 32.08
CA LEU A 14 -69.22 24.32 31.88
C LEU A 14 -68.02 23.41 32.13
N PHE A 15 -68.15 22.39 32.99
CA PHE A 15 -67.08 21.40 33.17
C PHE A 15 -67.05 20.31 32.07
N LEU A 16 -68.14 20.12 31.32
CA LEU A 16 -68.18 19.14 30.22
C LEU A 16 -67.66 19.68 28.87
N THR A 17 -67.41 20.98 28.73
CA THR A 17 -66.88 21.58 27.51
C THR A 17 -65.36 21.75 27.54
N SER A 18 -64.70 21.33 28.63
CA SER A 18 -63.23 21.49 28.81
C SER A 18 -62.41 20.34 28.28
N CYS A 19 -62.99 19.37 27.61
CA CYS A 19 -62.21 18.26 26.98
C CYS A 19 -62.63 17.99 25.54
N ILE A 20 -62.84 19.03 24.74
CA ILE A 20 -62.73 18.87 23.29
C ILE A 20 -61.28 19.16 22.96
N LYS A 21 -60.48 18.12 22.84
CA LYS A 21 -59.28 18.21 22.04
C LYS A 21 -59.73 18.71 20.67
N GLU A 22 -59.41 19.96 20.31
CA GLU A 22 -59.50 20.39 18.94
C GLU A 22 -58.60 19.46 18.15
N ASN A 23 -59.23 18.54 17.45
CA ASN A 23 -58.55 17.79 16.41
C ASN A 23 -58.33 18.81 15.27
N ASP A 24 -57.14 19.44 15.25
CA ASP A 24 -56.80 20.49 14.30
C ASP A 24 -56.73 19.96 12.86
N GLY A 25 -57.08 18.70 12.64
CA GLY A 25 -57.09 18.03 11.36
C GLY A 25 -55.67 17.79 10.77
N ARG A 26 -54.62 18.06 11.55
CA ARG A 26 -53.28 17.77 11.14
C ARG A 26 -53.02 16.28 11.22
N VAL A 27 -52.64 15.70 10.09
CA VAL A 27 -52.09 14.33 10.01
C VAL A 27 -50.60 14.44 10.19
N TYR A 28 -50.11 13.96 11.31
CA TYR A 28 -48.68 13.86 11.58
C TYR A 28 -48.11 12.66 10.83
N SER A 29 -46.87 12.82 10.32
CA SER A 29 -46.19 11.76 9.60
C SER A 29 -45.72 10.64 10.53
N ASP A 30 -45.88 9.41 10.10
CA ASP A 30 -45.36 8.19 10.73
C ASP A 30 -43.91 7.87 10.31
N GLU A 31 -43.35 8.67 9.38
CA GLU A 31 -42.00 8.46 8.90
C GLU A 31 -40.94 8.84 9.95
N CYS A 32 -40.00 7.92 10.20
CA CYS A 32 -38.85 8.13 11.10
C CYS A 32 -37.62 7.42 10.62
N TYR A 33 -36.70 8.17 9.99
CA TYR A 33 -35.46 7.62 9.52
C TYR A 33 -34.32 8.67 9.40
N VAL A 34 -33.09 8.20 9.48
CA VAL A 34 -31.88 9.01 9.17
C VAL A 34 -31.56 8.86 7.70
N SER A 35 -31.44 9.96 6.98
CA SER A 35 -31.10 9.97 5.54
C SER A 35 -29.61 10.20 5.29
N ASN A 36 -28.94 10.99 6.12
CA ASN A 36 -27.52 11.30 5.98
C ASN A 36 -26.89 11.66 7.31
N VAL A 37 -25.59 11.38 7.44
CA VAL A 37 -24.76 11.79 8.58
C VAL A 37 -23.43 12.29 8.06
N THR A 38 -22.97 13.42 8.58
CA THR A 38 -21.64 13.96 8.26
C THR A 38 -20.90 14.35 9.54
N LEU A 39 -19.61 14.06 9.57
CA LEU A 39 -18.71 14.47 10.64
C LEU A 39 -18.19 15.89 10.38
N GLY A 40 -18.09 16.70 11.43
CA GLY A 40 -17.54 18.05 11.39
C GLY A 40 -16.01 18.06 11.31
N THR A 41 -15.42 19.11 11.91
CA THR A 41 -13.97 19.22 12.02
C THR A 41 -13.44 18.27 13.08
N MET A 42 -12.48 17.44 12.69
CA MET A 42 -11.85 16.43 13.54
C MET A 42 -10.52 16.95 14.08
N LYS A 43 -10.21 16.68 15.34
CA LYS A 43 -8.93 16.97 15.98
C LYS A 43 -8.07 15.70 16.00
N ARG A 44 -6.81 15.82 15.58
CA ARG A 44 -5.87 14.69 15.50
C ARG A 44 -4.60 15.00 16.29
N ALA A 45 -4.16 14.07 17.12
CA ALA A 45 -2.84 14.05 17.74
C ALA A 45 -1.83 13.42 16.78
N VAL A 46 -0.75 14.12 16.46
CA VAL A 46 0.32 13.68 15.57
C VAL A 46 1.64 13.69 16.33
N LYS A 47 2.38 12.59 16.26
CA LYS A 47 3.75 12.53 16.81
C LYS A 47 4.68 13.36 15.91
N ILE A 48 5.42 14.25 16.49
CA ILE A 48 6.43 15.08 15.80
C ILE A 48 7.75 14.98 16.53
N LYS A 49 8.85 15.26 15.83
CA LYS A 49 10.14 15.51 16.48
C LYS A 49 10.33 17.02 16.63
N THR A 50 10.75 17.45 17.81
CA THR A 50 11.15 18.85 18.06
C THR A 50 12.48 19.15 17.36
N GLU A 51 12.84 20.42 17.27
CA GLU A 51 14.16 20.85 16.76
C GLU A 51 15.33 20.22 17.54
N ALA A 52 15.11 19.88 18.81
CA ALA A 52 16.08 19.16 19.65
C ALA A 52 16.09 17.64 19.43
N GLY A 53 15.30 17.10 18.46
CA GLY A 53 15.23 15.68 18.16
C GLY A 53 14.41 14.84 19.16
N THR A 54 13.74 15.48 20.14
CA THR A 54 12.88 14.76 21.11
C THR A 54 11.46 14.56 20.57
N ASP A 55 10.85 13.44 20.92
CA ASP A 55 9.47 13.14 20.56
C ASP A 55 8.51 14.09 21.27
N SER A 56 7.54 14.62 20.55
CA SER A 56 6.48 15.48 21.04
C SER A 56 5.15 15.15 20.33
N VAL A 57 4.06 15.72 20.83
CA VAL A 57 2.72 15.56 20.20
C VAL A 57 2.23 16.94 19.78
N ALA A 58 1.94 17.09 18.51
CA ALA A 58 1.22 18.23 17.95
C ALA A 58 -0.25 17.87 17.69
N TYR A 59 -1.10 18.87 17.72
CA TYR A 59 -2.50 18.70 17.35
C TYR A 59 -2.77 19.40 16.03
N THR A 60 -3.40 18.67 15.11
CA THR A 60 -3.87 19.19 13.82
C THR A 60 -5.37 18.99 13.69
N THR A 61 -5.98 19.68 12.76
CA THR A 61 -7.39 19.49 12.44
C THR A 61 -7.57 19.16 10.96
N TYR A 62 -8.60 18.39 10.67
CA TYR A 62 -9.00 18.08 9.30
C TYR A 62 -10.53 17.95 9.19
N SER A 63 -11.07 18.01 7.99
CA SER A 63 -12.50 17.87 7.78
C SER A 63 -12.92 16.40 7.82
N GLY A 64 -13.80 16.05 8.75
CA GLY A 64 -14.42 14.74 8.84
C GLY A 64 -15.38 14.42 7.69
N HIS A 65 -15.80 15.44 6.94
CA HIS A 65 -16.69 15.30 5.77
C HIS A 65 -16.12 14.36 4.68
N TYR A 66 -14.80 14.23 4.58
CA TYR A 66 -14.15 13.31 3.64
C TYR A 66 -14.31 11.83 4.00
N PHE A 67 -14.68 11.53 5.25
CA PHE A 67 -14.91 10.18 5.73
C PHE A 67 -16.42 9.89 5.70
N LYS A 68 -16.86 9.26 4.64
CA LYS A 68 -18.29 9.06 4.38
C LYS A 68 -18.91 8.14 5.42
N MET A 69 -19.96 8.64 6.10
CA MET A 69 -20.83 7.83 6.94
C MET A 69 -21.84 7.09 6.06
N THR A 70 -21.98 5.81 6.25
CA THR A 70 -22.95 4.96 5.56
C THR A 70 -24.13 4.70 6.49
N VAL A 71 -25.33 5.00 6.01
CA VAL A 71 -26.58 4.70 6.71
C VAL A 71 -27.17 3.43 6.09
N ASP A 72 -27.13 2.33 6.81
CA ASP A 72 -27.77 1.08 6.42
C ASP A 72 -29.19 1.01 7.01
N GLN A 73 -30.15 1.28 6.15
CA GLN A 73 -31.57 1.27 6.52
C GLN A 73 -32.11 -0.13 6.84
N ARG A 74 -31.47 -1.17 6.35
CA ARG A 74 -31.90 -2.55 6.54
C ARG A 74 -31.46 -3.09 7.91
N ASN A 75 -30.22 -2.80 8.28
CA ASN A 75 -29.63 -3.26 9.53
C ASN A 75 -29.72 -2.21 10.65
N ASN A 76 -30.22 -1.00 10.33
CA ASN A 76 -30.27 0.15 11.23
C ASN A 76 -28.88 0.48 11.82
N THR A 77 -27.86 0.53 10.99
CA THR A 77 -26.50 0.89 11.40
C THR A 77 -26.03 2.13 10.65
N ILE A 78 -25.22 2.92 11.34
CA ILE A 78 -24.58 4.12 10.78
C ILE A 78 -23.11 4.05 11.15
N GLU A 79 -22.24 3.93 10.14
CA GLU A 79 -20.79 3.85 10.38
C GLU A 79 -19.96 4.41 9.21
N ASN A 80 -18.76 4.84 9.51
CA ASN A 80 -17.78 5.17 8.48
C ASN A 80 -17.06 3.88 8.04
N ARG A 81 -17.12 3.58 6.73
CA ARG A 81 -16.40 2.44 6.14
C ARG A 81 -14.90 2.65 6.19
N ASP A 82 -14.46 3.84 5.76
CA ASP A 82 -13.07 4.26 5.90
C ASP A 82 -12.86 4.81 7.30
N SER A 83 -12.04 4.14 8.09
CA SER A 83 -11.71 4.58 9.45
C SER A 83 -11.05 5.96 9.46
N LEU A 84 -11.38 6.79 10.45
CA LEU A 84 -10.71 8.07 10.67
C LEU A 84 -9.21 7.86 10.91
N LEU A 85 -8.43 8.89 10.65
CA LEU A 85 -6.96 8.85 10.81
C LEU A 85 -6.57 8.48 12.25
N TYR A 86 -5.50 7.72 12.39
CA TYR A 86 -4.91 7.39 13.70
C TYR A 86 -4.65 8.66 14.53
N GLY A 87 -4.95 8.59 15.82
CA GLY A 87 -4.80 9.71 16.75
C GLY A 87 -5.95 10.73 16.70
N THR A 88 -7.01 10.47 15.93
CA THR A 88 -8.20 11.31 15.92
C THR A 88 -8.96 11.16 17.24
N SER A 89 -9.24 12.30 17.89
CA SER A 89 -10.13 12.38 19.06
C SER A 89 -11.58 12.35 18.59
N VAL A 90 -12.37 11.46 19.23
CA VAL A 90 -13.81 11.29 18.97
C VAL A 90 -14.66 11.47 20.24
N ASP A 91 -14.07 12.04 21.28
CA ASP A 91 -14.72 12.34 22.56
C ASP A 91 -15.62 13.59 22.52
N ALA A 92 -15.46 14.45 21.52
CA ALA A 92 -16.26 15.66 21.36
C ALA A 92 -16.38 16.03 19.87
N VAL A 93 -17.28 15.37 19.14
CA VAL A 93 -17.46 15.52 17.70
C VAL A 93 -18.74 16.24 17.38
N LEU A 94 -18.67 17.32 16.61
CA LEU A 94 -19.83 17.92 15.98
C LEU A 94 -20.27 17.07 14.80
N MET A 95 -21.55 16.69 14.78
CA MET A 95 -22.13 15.93 13.70
C MET A 95 -23.33 16.68 13.12
N ASN A 96 -23.54 16.49 11.81
CA ASN A 96 -24.80 16.89 11.18
C ASN A 96 -25.57 15.63 10.79
N ILE A 97 -26.72 15.40 11.43
CA ILE A 97 -27.63 14.28 11.17
C ILE A 97 -28.84 14.84 10.42
N THR A 98 -29.06 14.40 9.20
CA THR A 98 -30.26 14.70 8.42
C THR A 98 -31.25 13.56 8.61
N PHE A 99 -32.41 13.87 9.11
CA PHE A 99 -33.43 12.87 9.43
C PHE A 99 -34.82 13.35 9.05
N THR A 100 -35.76 12.42 8.93
CA THR A 100 -37.17 12.63 8.83
C THR A 100 -37.80 12.15 10.14
N GLY A 101 -38.66 12.95 10.77
CA GLY A 101 -39.27 12.69 12.06
C GLY A 101 -39.37 13.95 12.92
N GLY A 102 -39.93 13.82 14.09
CA GLY A 102 -40.10 14.92 15.03
C GLY A 102 -38.85 15.24 15.85
N VAL A 103 -38.14 14.23 16.33
CA VAL A 103 -36.98 14.39 17.20
C VAL A 103 -36.03 13.22 17.10
N VAL A 104 -34.75 13.49 17.34
CA VAL A 104 -33.68 12.48 17.51
C VAL A 104 -33.11 12.60 18.91
N ALA A 105 -33.02 11.48 19.61
CA ALA A 105 -32.33 11.35 20.88
C ALA A 105 -31.23 10.28 20.77
N TYR A 106 -30.26 10.33 21.66
CA TYR A 106 -29.17 9.36 21.68
C TYR A 106 -28.71 9.00 23.08
N ARG A 107 -28.10 7.84 23.21
CA ARG A 107 -27.44 7.36 24.43
C ARG A 107 -26.31 6.37 24.07
N PRO A 108 -25.33 6.12 24.99
CA PRO A 108 -24.36 5.02 24.79
C PRO A 108 -25.07 3.67 24.61
N ALA A 109 -24.58 2.84 23.69
CA ALA A 109 -25.21 1.56 23.38
C ALA A 109 -24.99 0.49 24.45
N ASP A 110 -23.93 0.64 25.27
CA ASP A 110 -23.57 -0.25 26.37
C ASP A 110 -24.20 0.13 27.72
N GLU A 111 -24.98 1.22 27.77
CA GLU A 111 -25.66 1.66 28.97
C GLU A 111 -27.15 1.36 28.87
N ASP A 112 -27.67 0.63 29.85
CA ASP A 112 -29.11 0.33 29.96
C ASP A 112 -29.82 1.36 30.87
N THR A 113 -29.56 2.64 30.58
CA THR A 113 -30.18 3.75 31.28
C THR A 113 -31.41 4.25 30.51
N LEU A 114 -32.34 4.86 31.18
CA LEU A 114 -33.49 5.55 30.55
C LEU A 114 -33.16 7.00 30.19
N ASP A 115 -31.92 7.46 30.44
CA ASP A 115 -31.52 8.82 30.21
C ASP A 115 -31.10 8.99 28.73
N TRP A 116 -31.89 9.75 27.98
CA TRP A 116 -31.63 10.10 26.60
C TRP A 116 -31.24 11.57 26.49
N SER A 117 -30.19 11.84 25.72
CA SER A 117 -29.81 13.18 25.31
C SER A 117 -30.45 13.51 23.97
N TYR A 118 -31.02 14.72 23.85
CA TYR A 118 -31.57 15.16 22.56
C TYR A 118 -30.47 15.64 21.62
N TYR A 119 -30.56 15.22 20.36
CA TYR A 119 -29.64 15.66 19.35
C TYR A 119 -29.85 17.12 19.02
N ASN A 120 -28.75 17.87 19.01
CA ASN A 120 -28.65 19.25 18.51
C ASN A 120 -27.36 19.34 17.68
N ASN A 121 -27.44 19.90 16.48
CA ASN A 121 -26.29 20.01 15.56
C ASN A 121 -25.20 21.00 16.01
N THR A 122 -25.42 21.75 17.09
CA THR A 122 -24.45 22.65 17.70
C THR A 122 -23.69 22.03 18.86
N ASP A 123 -24.16 20.89 19.36
CA ASP A 123 -23.59 20.22 20.52
C ASP A 123 -22.70 19.05 20.07
N SER A 124 -21.56 18.90 20.74
CA SER A 124 -20.66 17.79 20.47
C SER A 124 -21.17 16.49 21.09
N MET A 125 -20.92 15.39 20.42
CA MET A 125 -21.23 14.03 20.85
C MET A 125 -19.96 13.27 21.18
N ASP A 126 -19.98 12.48 22.25
CA ASP A 126 -18.94 11.51 22.55
C ASP A 126 -19.17 10.23 21.73
N LEU A 127 -18.26 9.96 20.81
CA LEU A 127 -18.29 8.81 19.89
C LEU A 127 -17.19 7.78 20.20
N THR A 128 -16.63 7.82 21.42
CA THR A 128 -15.63 6.84 21.88
C THR A 128 -16.24 5.43 21.98
N LYS A 129 -17.57 5.36 22.14
CA LYS A 129 -18.38 4.14 22.15
C LYS A 129 -19.51 4.24 21.14
N PRO A 130 -20.04 3.11 20.68
CA PRO A 130 -21.25 3.12 19.86
C PRO A 130 -22.42 3.78 20.59
N LEU A 131 -23.24 4.52 19.85
CA LEU A 131 -24.44 5.16 20.38
C LEU A 131 -25.70 4.54 19.77
N HIS A 132 -26.78 4.46 20.54
CA HIS A 132 -28.10 4.30 20.00
C HIS A 132 -28.69 5.67 19.65
N LEU A 133 -29.07 5.84 18.37
CA LEU A 133 -29.86 6.99 17.91
C LEU A 133 -31.34 6.57 17.81
N TYR A 134 -32.17 7.26 18.52
CA TYR A 134 -33.62 7.00 18.61
C TYR A 134 -34.37 8.12 17.87
N VAL A 135 -34.94 7.79 16.72
CA VAL A 135 -35.71 8.71 15.90
C VAL A 135 -37.19 8.48 16.19
N VAL A 136 -37.88 9.54 16.58
CA VAL A 136 -39.32 9.51 16.85
C VAL A 136 -40.05 10.24 15.72
N ALA A 137 -41.08 9.64 15.17
CA ALA A 137 -41.90 10.26 14.14
C ALA A 137 -42.70 11.47 14.71
N GLU A 138 -43.27 12.29 13.83
CA GLU A 138 -44.07 13.43 14.23
C GLU A 138 -45.38 13.00 14.97
N ASP A 139 -45.90 11.81 14.66
CA ASP A 139 -47.05 11.24 15.32
C ASP A 139 -46.76 10.77 16.77
N SER A 140 -45.47 10.72 17.16
CA SER A 140 -45.02 10.26 18.48
C SER A 140 -45.32 8.77 18.78
N GLU A 141 -45.86 8.02 17.83
CA GLU A 141 -46.23 6.61 17.97
C GLU A 141 -45.18 5.70 17.28
N HIS A 142 -44.65 6.15 16.14
CA HIS A 142 -43.63 5.40 15.38
C HIS A 142 -42.22 5.82 15.74
N THR A 143 -41.34 4.83 15.86
CA THR A 143 -39.94 5.06 16.26
C THR A 143 -38.97 4.14 15.53
N ARG A 144 -37.73 4.59 15.38
CA ARG A 144 -36.65 3.79 14.79
C ARG A 144 -35.34 4.00 15.53
N THR A 145 -34.64 2.92 15.84
CA THR A 145 -33.35 2.98 16.52
C THR A 145 -32.23 2.54 15.59
N TYR A 146 -31.19 3.36 15.49
CA TYR A 146 -29.96 3.04 14.78
C TYR A 146 -28.82 2.84 15.78
N THR A 147 -27.85 1.99 15.40
CA THR A 147 -26.56 1.93 16.08
C THR A 147 -25.56 2.78 15.29
N LEU A 148 -25.10 3.87 15.90
CA LEU A 148 -24.07 4.75 15.35
C LEU A 148 -22.72 4.34 15.90
N LYS A 149 -21.75 4.10 15.01
CA LYS A 149 -20.36 3.78 15.35
C LYS A 149 -19.41 4.60 14.50
N VAL A 150 -18.35 5.13 15.11
CA VAL A 150 -17.26 5.79 14.41
C VAL A 150 -15.98 4.96 14.56
N ASN A 151 -15.44 4.52 13.44
CA ASN A 151 -14.22 3.74 13.39
C ASN A 151 -13.01 4.68 13.25
N VAL A 152 -11.99 4.46 14.08
CA VAL A 152 -10.71 5.20 14.06
C VAL A 152 -9.59 4.19 13.93
N HIS A 153 -8.62 4.44 13.04
CA HIS A 153 -7.44 3.59 12.93
C HIS A 153 -6.69 3.51 14.26
N GLN A 154 -6.34 2.29 14.66
CA GLN A 154 -5.63 2.03 15.91
C GLN A 154 -4.11 2.18 15.77
N GLN A 155 -3.61 2.33 14.55
CA GLN A 155 -2.20 2.49 14.22
C GLN A 155 -2.04 3.54 13.12
N GLU A 156 -0.85 4.18 13.08
CA GLU A 156 -0.51 5.12 12.00
C GLU A 156 -0.48 4.38 10.66
N GLY A 157 -1.30 4.84 9.70
CA GLY A 157 -1.44 4.22 8.39
C GLY A 157 -0.15 4.28 7.56
N ASP A 158 0.59 5.38 7.68
CA ASP A 158 1.79 5.65 6.91
C ASP A 158 3.08 5.16 7.60
N SER A 159 2.98 4.16 8.47
CA SER A 159 4.13 3.51 9.11
C SER A 159 4.37 2.13 8.54
N LEU A 160 5.64 1.79 8.30
CA LEU A 160 6.09 0.44 7.98
C LEU A 160 6.23 -0.36 9.26
N TYR A 161 5.55 -1.50 9.32
CA TYR A 161 5.68 -2.44 10.42
C TYR A 161 6.49 -3.65 9.97
N TRP A 162 7.63 -3.88 10.64
CA TRP A 162 8.56 -4.94 10.31
C TRP A 162 8.48 -6.09 11.30
N THR A 163 8.44 -7.31 10.81
CA THR A 163 8.56 -8.53 11.59
C THR A 163 9.83 -9.26 11.15
N ARG A 164 10.70 -9.55 12.10
CA ARG A 164 11.82 -10.45 11.86
C ARG A 164 11.29 -11.89 11.87
N LEU A 165 11.63 -12.61 10.83
CA LEU A 165 11.47 -14.05 10.78
C LEU A 165 12.79 -14.71 11.25
N ASP A 166 12.80 -16.02 11.37
CA ASP A 166 13.97 -16.72 11.89
C ASP A 166 15.24 -16.50 11.06
N SER A 167 16.40 -16.56 11.72
CA SER A 167 17.70 -16.62 11.06
C SER A 167 17.84 -17.92 10.29
N VAL A 168 18.30 -17.86 9.05
CA VAL A 168 18.21 -18.99 8.12
C VAL A 168 19.57 -19.35 7.57
N SER A 169 20.05 -20.56 7.87
CA SER A 169 21.28 -21.12 7.28
C SER A 169 21.18 -21.44 5.79
N ALA A 170 19.97 -21.34 5.22
CA ALA A 170 19.77 -21.53 3.78
C ALA A 170 20.56 -20.55 2.92
N PHE A 171 20.96 -19.40 3.45
CA PHE A 171 21.72 -18.38 2.75
C PHE A 171 23.25 -18.48 2.96
N ASP A 172 23.72 -19.44 3.76
CA ASP A 172 25.13 -19.59 4.07
C ASP A 172 25.97 -19.75 2.81
N GLY A 173 27.05 -18.96 2.74
CA GLY A 173 27.99 -18.96 1.62
C GLY A 173 27.47 -18.34 0.32
N MET A 174 26.28 -17.72 0.31
CA MET A 174 25.84 -16.93 -0.84
C MET A 174 26.65 -15.63 -0.93
N THR A 175 27.10 -15.30 -2.13
CA THR A 175 27.86 -14.08 -2.44
C THR A 175 27.05 -13.09 -3.30
N ALA A 176 25.97 -13.56 -3.91
CA ALA A 176 24.96 -12.76 -4.58
C ALA A 176 23.61 -13.49 -4.47
N MET A 177 22.52 -12.77 -4.42
CA MET A 177 21.17 -13.33 -4.38
C MET A 177 20.15 -12.48 -5.10
N ARG A 178 19.10 -13.14 -5.58
CA ARG A 178 17.89 -12.48 -6.08
C ARG A 178 16.67 -13.24 -5.60
N ALA A 179 15.66 -12.52 -5.17
CA ALA A 179 14.40 -13.08 -4.69
C ALA A 179 13.27 -12.86 -5.69
N VAL A 180 12.37 -13.83 -5.79
CA VAL A 180 11.08 -13.73 -6.48
C VAL A 180 10.00 -14.40 -5.65
N VAL A 181 8.78 -13.90 -5.76
CA VAL A 181 7.59 -14.56 -5.21
C VAL A 181 6.85 -15.21 -6.38
N LYS A 182 6.58 -16.50 -6.26
CA LYS A 182 5.81 -17.27 -7.23
C LYS A 182 4.66 -17.98 -6.51
N GLY A 183 3.44 -17.53 -6.78
CA GLY A 183 2.28 -17.98 -5.99
C GLY A 183 2.50 -17.73 -4.49
N ALA A 184 2.25 -18.75 -3.67
CA ALA A 184 2.45 -18.65 -2.23
C ALA A 184 3.88 -18.94 -1.74
N GLN A 185 4.87 -18.98 -2.63
CA GLN A 185 6.25 -19.34 -2.30
C GLN A 185 7.22 -18.19 -2.54
N LEU A 186 8.21 -18.06 -1.67
CA LEU A 186 9.34 -17.14 -1.85
C LEU A 186 10.58 -17.94 -2.23
N MET A 187 11.13 -17.66 -3.40
CA MET A 187 12.35 -18.29 -3.92
C MET A 187 13.50 -17.30 -3.90
N VAL A 188 14.65 -17.73 -3.39
CA VAL A 188 15.92 -16.99 -3.48
C VAL A 188 16.89 -17.82 -4.29
N LEU A 189 17.32 -17.28 -5.42
CA LEU A 189 18.42 -17.85 -6.21
C LEU A 189 19.70 -17.21 -5.73
N GLY A 190 20.64 -18.03 -5.26
CA GLY A 190 21.87 -17.56 -4.66
C GLY A 190 23.11 -18.13 -5.36
N LYS A 191 24.14 -17.29 -5.54
CA LYS A 191 25.45 -17.69 -6.05
C LYS A 191 26.38 -18.01 -4.87
N THR A 192 27.09 -19.11 -4.96
CA THR A 192 28.09 -19.52 -3.97
C THR A 192 29.45 -19.77 -4.68
N SER A 193 30.51 -19.97 -3.91
CA SER A 193 31.81 -20.35 -4.46
C SER A 193 31.78 -21.68 -5.24
N SER A 194 30.84 -22.56 -4.94
CA SER A 194 30.71 -23.90 -5.55
C SER A 194 29.64 -23.97 -6.65
N GLY A 195 28.90 -22.91 -6.91
CA GLY A 195 27.84 -22.88 -7.93
C GLY A 195 26.61 -22.10 -7.50
N VAL A 196 25.46 -22.46 -8.07
CA VAL A 196 24.17 -21.82 -7.80
C VAL A 196 23.32 -22.72 -6.91
N LYS A 197 22.63 -22.15 -5.95
CA LYS A 197 21.66 -22.88 -5.11
C LYS A 197 20.36 -22.11 -4.96
N VAL A 198 19.31 -22.80 -4.56
CA VAL A 198 17.98 -22.26 -4.34
C VAL A 198 17.65 -22.40 -2.86
N ALA A 199 17.27 -21.31 -2.22
CA ALA A 199 16.57 -21.32 -0.96
C ALA A 199 15.07 -21.03 -1.24
N LEU A 200 14.23 -22.00 -0.91
CA LEU A 200 12.79 -21.93 -1.14
C LEU A 200 12.04 -21.88 0.20
N ARG A 201 11.24 -20.84 0.39
CA ARG A 201 10.27 -20.78 1.47
C ARG A 201 8.95 -21.34 1.01
N THR A 202 8.42 -22.30 1.76
CA THR A 202 7.26 -23.09 1.37
C THR A 202 5.93 -22.34 1.45
N SER A 203 5.86 -21.27 2.25
CA SER A 203 4.70 -20.39 2.39
C SER A 203 5.11 -18.98 2.76
N LEU A 204 4.33 -17.98 2.36
CA LEU A 204 4.53 -16.56 2.70
C LEU A 204 3.98 -16.18 4.09
N ASP A 205 3.27 -17.08 4.76
CA ASP A 205 2.79 -16.88 6.14
C ASP A 205 3.92 -17.02 7.17
N LYS A 206 3.58 -16.92 8.47
CA LYS A 206 4.54 -17.05 9.56
C LYS A 206 5.10 -18.49 9.72
N GLU A 207 4.39 -19.49 9.23
CA GLU A 207 4.70 -20.90 9.39
C GLU A 207 5.58 -21.47 8.27
N GLY A 208 5.83 -20.69 7.21
CA GLY A 208 6.65 -21.11 6.09
C GLY A 208 8.05 -21.53 6.51
N GLN A 209 8.51 -22.66 5.95
CA GLN A 209 9.82 -23.24 6.21
C GLN A 209 10.76 -23.05 5.03
N TRP A 210 12.04 -22.84 5.33
CA TRP A 210 13.08 -22.75 4.31
C TRP A 210 13.66 -24.13 3.97
N LYS A 211 13.87 -24.36 2.68
CA LYS A 211 14.52 -25.55 2.14
C LYS A 211 15.68 -25.13 1.24
N ASN A 212 16.82 -25.76 1.42
CA ASN A 212 17.94 -25.68 0.50
C ASN A 212 17.78 -26.73 -0.59
N LEU A 213 17.79 -26.30 -1.83
CA LEU A 213 17.57 -27.14 -2.99
C LEU A 213 18.71 -26.93 -4.01
N SER A 214 19.08 -28.01 -4.68
CA SER A 214 20.04 -27.97 -5.78
C SER A 214 19.34 -27.57 -7.07
N THR A 215 20.11 -26.96 -7.96
CA THR A 215 19.66 -26.58 -9.30
C THR A 215 20.71 -27.06 -10.33
N ASN A 216 20.28 -27.25 -11.57
CA ASN A 216 21.18 -27.59 -12.68
C ASN A 216 21.75 -26.36 -13.40
N LEU A 217 21.55 -25.15 -12.88
CA LEU A 217 22.12 -23.93 -13.46
C LEU A 217 23.65 -23.99 -13.45
N PRO A 218 24.28 -23.50 -14.53
CA PRO A 218 25.75 -23.44 -14.59
C PRO A 218 26.32 -22.38 -13.63
N GLN A 219 27.58 -22.56 -13.25
CA GLN A 219 28.24 -21.65 -12.31
C GLN A 219 28.34 -20.20 -12.81
N GLN A 220 28.39 -19.98 -14.11
CA GLN A 220 28.44 -18.64 -14.73
C GLN A 220 27.06 -17.93 -14.71
N THR A 221 26.03 -18.49 -14.09
CA THR A 221 24.71 -17.85 -13.94
C THR A 221 24.84 -16.52 -13.20
N GLU A 222 24.23 -15.49 -13.76
CA GLU A 222 24.10 -14.17 -13.15
C GLU A 222 22.78 -14.10 -12.38
N VAL A 223 22.77 -14.53 -11.11
CA VAL A 223 21.55 -14.72 -10.30
C VAL A 223 20.72 -13.43 -10.16
N GLN A 224 21.36 -12.26 -10.25
CA GLN A 224 20.68 -10.97 -10.18
C GLN A 224 19.78 -10.68 -11.39
N THR A 225 19.96 -11.43 -12.50
CA THR A 225 19.14 -11.32 -13.70
C THR A 225 17.84 -12.14 -13.61
N LEU A 226 17.61 -12.85 -12.52
CA LEU A 226 16.40 -13.65 -12.31
C LEU A 226 15.14 -12.79 -12.49
N LYS A 227 14.22 -13.28 -13.32
CA LYS A 227 12.90 -12.68 -13.60
C LYS A 227 11.81 -13.75 -13.55
N LEU A 228 10.62 -13.31 -13.20
CA LEU A 228 9.40 -14.11 -13.26
C LEU A 228 8.45 -13.48 -14.27
N GLN A 229 8.03 -14.26 -15.27
CA GLN A 229 7.01 -13.88 -16.25
C GLN A 229 5.90 -14.93 -16.24
N GLY A 230 4.73 -14.57 -15.75
CA GLY A 230 3.68 -15.54 -15.50
C GLY A 230 4.18 -16.66 -14.59
N GLU A 231 4.16 -17.90 -15.07
CA GLU A 231 4.63 -19.07 -14.34
C GLU A 231 6.12 -19.42 -14.62
N ASN A 232 6.74 -18.74 -15.61
CA ASN A 232 8.08 -19.05 -16.04
C ASN A 232 9.13 -18.16 -15.36
N LEU A 233 10.15 -18.81 -14.81
CA LEU A 233 11.36 -18.17 -14.32
C LEU A 233 12.38 -18.09 -15.45
N PHE A 234 13.09 -16.97 -15.53
CA PHE A 234 14.16 -16.75 -16.51
C PHE A 234 15.39 -16.19 -15.81
N VAL A 235 16.57 -16.59 -16.27
CA VAL A 235 17.85 -16.09 -15.80
C VAL A 235 18.86 -16.11 -16.94
N SER A 236 19.80 -15.18 -16.98
CA SER A 236 20.88 -15.20 -17.94
C SER A 236 22.21 -15.56 -17.30
N THR A 237 23.13 -16.06 -18.12
CA THR A 237 24.51 -16.38 -17.76
C THR A 237 25.49 -15.33 -18.29
N ALA A 238 26.70 -15.30 -17.78
CA ALA A 238 27.74 -14.34 -18.20
C ALA A 238 28.12 -14.47 -19.67
N ASP A 239 27.98 -15.67 -20.27
CA ASP A 239 28.17 -15.92 -21.69
C ASP A 239 26.92 -15.61 -22.55
N GLY A 240 25.86 -15.12 -21.94
CA GLY A 240 24.65 -14.62 -22.61
C GLY A 240 23.64 -15.70 -23.01
N VAL A 241 23.66 -16.86 -22.36
CA VAL A 241 22.59 -17.86 -22.52
C VAL A 241 21.43 -17.54 -21.57
N VAL A 242 20.20 -17.53 -22.08
CA VAL A 242 19.00 -17.43 -21.26
C VAL A 242 18.47 -18.82 -20.95
N TYR A 243 18.20 -19.06 -19.67
CA TYR A 243 17.59 -20.28 -19.17
C TYR A 243 16.18 -20.02 -18.67
N THR A 244 15.29 -20.98 -18.84
CA THR A 244 13.92 -20.96 -18.31
C THR A 244 13.63 -22.15 -17.42
N SER A 245 12.75 -21.95 -16.44
CA SER A 245 12.28 -23.01 -15.51
C SER A 245 10.89 -22.71 -15.00
N LEU A 246 10.12 -23.76 -14.70
CA LEU A 246 8.84 -23.67 -14.01
C LEU A 246 8.99 -23.80 -12.48
N ASP A 247 10.01 -24.49 -12.01
CA ASP A 247 10.17 -24.83 -10.59
C ASP A 247 11.40 -24.18 -9.92
N GLY A 248 12.24 -23.51 -10.72
CA GLY A 248 13.50 -22.92 -10.27
C GLY A 248 14.61 -23.93 -10.00
N LEU A 249 14.38 -25.22 -10.20
CA LEU A 249 15.32 -26.31 -9.95
C LEU A 249 15.84 -26.91 -11.25
N GLN A 250 14.93 -27.22 -12.16
CA GLN A 250 15.27 -27.75 -13.49
C GLN A 250 15.15 -26.64 -14.52
N TRP A 251 16.27 -26.30 -15.13
CA TRP A 251 16.42 -25.22 -16.11
C TRP A 251 16.83 -25.75 -17.47
N THR A 252 16.26 -25.15 -18.50
CA THR A 252 16.54 -25.47 -19.89
C THR A 252 16.98 -24.19 -20.61
N ALA A 253 18.04 -24.27 -21.42
CA ALA A 253 18.45 -23.16 -22.26
C ALA A 253 17.39 -22.86 -23.31
N CYS A 254 17.03 -21.59 -23.46
CA CYS A 254 16.08 -21.13 -24.47
C CYS A 254 16.67 -21.12 -25.88
N GLY A 255 17.93 -20.77 -26.00
CA GLY A 255 18.60 -20.62 -27.29
C GLY A 255 20.12 -20.64 -27.20
N ALA A 256 20.76 -20.24 -28.28
CA ALA A 256 22.22 -20.09 -28.35
C ALA A 256 22.71 -18.88 -27.56
N PRO A 257 23.97 -18.87 -27.09
CA PRO A 257 24.57 -17.73 -26.43
C PRO A 257 24.53 -16.47 -27.30
N LYS A 258 24.18 -15.33 -26.70
CA LYS A 258 24.35 -14.00 -27.32
C LYS A 258 25.28 -13.15 -26.44
N ALA A 259 26.49 -12.95 -26.89
CA ALA A 259 27.52 -12.34 -26.09
C ALA A 259 27.09 -10.99 -25.49
N GLY A 260 27.30 -10.83 -24.18
CA GLY A 260 26.99 -9.61 -23.44
C GLY A 260 25.49 -9.45 -23.07
N LEU A 261 24.63 -10.41 -23.42
CA LEU A 261 23.24 -10.34 -23.06
C LEU A 261 23.04 -10.46 -21.53
N ARG A 262 22.33 -9.49 -20.97
CA ARG A 262 21.89 -9.50 -19.56
C ARG A 262 20.40 -9.25 -19.48
N LEU A 263 19.67 -10.22 -18.93
CA LEU A 263 18.23 -10.12 -18.79
C LEU A 263 17.88 -9.02 -17.75
N ALA A 264 17.09 -8.04 -18.20
CA ALA A 264 16.85 -6.81 -17.44
C ALA A 264 15.42 -6.68 -16.91
N ALA A 265 14.43 -6.98 -17.76
CA ALA A 265 13.02 -6.77 -17.43
C ALA A 265 12.13 -7.79 -18.14
N VAL A 266 10.88 -7.85 -17.71
CA VAL A 266 9.82 -8.65 -18.34
C VAL A 266 8.50 -7.87 -18.34
N THR A 267 7.67 -8.12 -19.36
CA THR A 267 6.27 -7.77 -19.40
C THR A 267 5.43 -9.06 -19.49
N GLU A 268 4.16 -8.95 -19.68
CA GLU A 268 3.32 -10.13 -19.90
C GLU A 268 3.70 -10.91 -21.17
N ARG A 269 4.24 -10.21 -22.18
CA ARG A 269 4.51 -10.77 -23.52
C ARG A 269 5.98 -11.01 -23.81
N TYR A 270 6.87 -10.14 -23.31
CA TYR A 270 8.26 -10.11 -23.73
C TYR A 270 9.25 -10.13 -22.56
N LEU A 271 10.38 -10.73 -22.84
CA LEU A 271 11.61 -10.57 -22.07
C LEU A 271 12.41 -9.41 -22.68
N TYR A 272 13.07 -8.63 -21.85
CA TYR A 272 13.96 -7.56 -22.26
C TYR A 272 15.34 -7.76 -21.69
N ALA A 273 16.33 -7.60 -22.55
CA ALA A 273 17.73 -7.71 -22.20
C ALA A 273 18.50 -6.46 -22.63
N VAL A 274 19.52 -6.13 -21.87
CA VAL A 274 20.51 -5.11 -22.23
C VAL A 274 21.74 -5.80 -22.76
N LEU A 275 22.22 -5.33 -23.91
CA LEU A 275 23.47 -5.70 -24.53
C LEU A 275 24.36 -4.45 -24.68
N PRO A 276 25.65 -4.59 -24.98
CA PRO A 276 26.56 -3.44 -25.17
C PRO A 276 26.13 -2.44 -26.26
N ASP A 277 25.33 -2.90 -27.22
CA ASP A 277 24.90 -2.15 -28.41
C ASP A 277 23.39 -1.76 -28.37
N GLY A 278 22.66 -2.10 -27.33
CA GLY A 278 21.25 -1.73 -27.26
C GLY A 278 20.40 -2.48 -26.21
N ILE A 279 19.11 -2.19 -26.25
CA ILE A 279 18.06 -2.97 -25.57
C ILE A 279 17.45 -3.89 -26.62
N TYR A 280 17.18 -5.12 -26.23
CA TYR A 280 16.58 -6.14 -27.09
C TYR A 280 15.38 -6.76 -26.40
N ARG A 281 14.38 -7.16 -27.18
CA ARG A 281 13.22 -7.92 -26.69
C ARG A 281 13.18 -9.32 -27.31
N SER A 282 12.54 -10.24 -26.61
CA SER A 282 12.30 -11.60 -27.05
C SER A 282 10.97 -12.12 -26.50
N ALA A 283 10.23 -12.87 -27.32
CA ALA A 283 9.04 -13.57 -26.85
C ALA A 283 9.35 -14.97 -26.29
N ASP A 284 10.51 -15.54 -26.63
CA ASP A 284 10.87 -16.94 -26.35
C ASP A 284 12.21 -17.11 -25.60
N GLY A 285 12.97 -16.02 -25.39
CA GLY A 285 14.30 -16.04 -24.81
C GLY A 285 15.40 -16.54 -25.76
N ALA A 286 15.06 -16.91 -26.98
CA ALA A 286 15.99 -17.43 -27.99
C ALA A 286 16.27 -16.43 -29.12
N ASN A 287 15.20 -15.81 -29.62
CA ASN A 287 15.23 -14.86 -30.72
C ASN A 287 15.08 -13.45 -30.18
N TRP A 288 16.00 -12.56 -30.51
CA TRP A 288 16.10 -11.22 -29.93
C TRP A 288 16.07 -10.14 -31.00
N ASP A 289 15.07 -9.25 -30.93
CA ASP A 289 14.88 -8.10 -31.79
C ASP A 289 15.41 -6.85 -31.10
N ALA A 290 16.18 -6.02 -31.84
CA ALA A 290 16.67 -4.75 -31.33
C ALA A 290 15.52 -3.74 -31.16
N GLU A 291 15.58 -2.95 -30.11
CA GLU A 291 14.63 -1.90 -29.78
C GLU A 291 15.16 -0.52 -30.19
N THR A 292 14.24 0.42 -30.42
CA THR A 292 14.58 1.82 -30.70
C THR A 292 14.89 2.55 -29.41
N LEU A 293 15.97 3.33 -29.42
CA LEU A 293 16.44 4.14 -28.29
C LEU A 293 16.47 5.63 -28.73
N ASP A 294 16.11 6.53 -27.80
CA ASP A 294 16.15 7.99 -28.01
C ASP A 294 17.53 8.62 -27.66
N ASP A 295 18.41 7.86 -27.02
CA ASP A 295 19.71 8.34 -26.55
C ASP A 295 20.82 7.31 -26.83
N GLU A 296 22.06 7.68 -26.50
CA GLU A 296 23.26 6.89 -26.79
C GLU A 296 23.34 5.61 -25.92
N VAL A 297 23.83 4.54 -26.52
CA VAL A 297 24.05 3.25 -25.84
C VAL A 297 25.00 3.33 -24.64
N SER A 298 25.86 4.35 -24.59
CA SER A 298 26.75 4.62 -23.45
C SER A 298 25.97 4.97 -22.17
N ASN A 299 24.73 5.38 -22.30
CA ASN A 299 23.81 5.69 -21.19
C ASN A 299 22.98 4.48 -20.74
N LEU A 300 23.17 3.30 -21.33
CA LEU A 300 22.46 2.10 -20.93
C LEU A 300 22.92 1.59 -19.56
N PRO A 301 22.00 1.14 -18.71
CA PRO A 301 22.37 0.40 -17.52
C PRO A 301 22.84 -1.00 -17.91
N TYR A 302 24.00 -1.41 -17.39
CA TYR A 302 24.58 -2.71 -17.70
C TYR A 302 24.78 -3.59 -16.47
N ASN A 303 24.81 -3.00 -15.30
CA ASN A 303 24.98 -3.68 -14.02
C ASN A 303 23.81 -3.38 -13.08
N LEU A 304 23.55 -4.24 -12.11
CA LEU A 304 22.51 -4.09 -11.10
C LEU A 304 21.11 -3.87 -11.72
N LEU A 305 20.81 -4.62 -12.77
CA LEU A 305 19.60 -4.45 -13.57
C LEU A 305 18.33 -4.79 -12.81
N ASN A 306 17.44 -3.81 -12.75
CA ASN A 306 16.10 -3.95 -12.20
C ASN A 306 15.07 -3.56 -13.25
N GLY A 307 14.09 -4.43 -13.46
CA GLY A 307 12.94 -4.16 -14.32
C GLY A 307 11.71 -3.85 -13.49
N ARG A 308 10.95 -2.85 -13.89
CA ARG A 308 9.63 -2.54 -13.34
C ARG A 308 8.63 -2.43 -14.46
N TYR A 309 7.61 -3.27 -14.43
CA TYR A 309 6.45 -3.17 -15.31
C TYR A 309 5.19 -2.92 -14.48
N TYR A 310 4.39 -1.96 -14.92
CA TYR A 310 3.12 -1.64 -14.27
C TYR A 310 2.19 -0.89 -15.24
N ILE A 311 0.90 -0.99 -14.98
CA ILE A 311 -0.14 -0.25 -15.69
C ILE A 311 -0.54 0.93 -14.82
N GLN A 312 -0.55 2.12 -15.39
CA GLN A 312 -0.96 3.35 -14.70
C GLN A 312 -2.50 3.43 -14.63
N GLU A 313 -3.02 4.25 -13.74
CA GLU A 313 -4.47 4.43 -13.57
C GLU A 313 -5.19 4.90 -14.86
N ASN A 314 -4.47 5.58 -15.75
CA ASN A 314 -4.97 6.03 -17.05
C ASN A 314 -4.88 4.96 -18.17
N GLY A 315 -4.52 3.72 -17.83
CA GLY A 315 -4.36 2.61 -18.78
C GLY A 315 -3.07 2.63 -19.59
N LEU A 316 -2.11 3.51 -19.26
CA LEU A 316 -0.77 3.48 -19.88
C LEU A 316 0.07 2.37 -19.27
N HIS A 317 0.61 1.50 -20.13
CA HIS A 317 1.64 0.55 -19.77
C HIS A 317 2.98 1.26 -19.66
N ARG A 318 3.72 0.97 -18.62
CA ARG A 318 5.07 1.50 -18.43
C ARG A 318 6.02 0.38 -18.03
N LEU A 319 7.09 0.25 -18.81
CA LEU A 319 8.22 -0.60 -18.50
C LEU A 319 9.45 0.28 -18.22
N GLN A 320 10.16 -0.03 -17.17
CA GLN A 320 11.41 0.66 -16.83
C GLN A 320 12.54 -0.34 -16.64
N ILE A 321 13.73 0.03 -17.07
CA ILE A 321 14.99 -0.63 -16.75
C ILE A 321 15.83 0.37 -15.96
N LEU A 322 16.20 -0.01 -14.74
CA LEU A 322 17.07 0.75 -13.86
C LEU A 322 18.33 -0.04 -13.58
N GLY A 323 19.43 0.63 -13.46
CA GLY A 323 20.70 0.00 -13.13
C GLY A 323 21.87 0.97 -13.26
N CYS A 324 23.09 0.45 -13.18
CA CYS A 324 24.28 1.25 -13.28
C CYS A 324 24.93 1.05 -14.66
N ARG A 325 25.41 2.13 -15.26
CA ARG A 325 26.20 2.08 -16.50
C ARG A 325 27.47 1.29 -16.27
N ASN A 326 28.10 0.91 -17.34
CA ASN A 326 29.45 0.30 -17.29
C ASN A 326 30.52 1.40 -17.10
N ASN A 327 30.34 2.23 -16.09
CA ASN A 327 31.24 3.30 -15.69
C ASN A 327 31.46 3.22 -14.18
N GLU A 328 32.68 2.91 -13.78
CA GLU A 328 33.04 2.72 -12.38
C GLU A 328 32.96 4.02 -11.57
N ALA A 329 33.02 5.18 -12.20
CA ALA A 329 32.95 6.49 -11.55
C ALA A 329 31.51 6.94 -11.26
N ASP A 330 30.49 6.26 -11.77
CA ASP A 330 29.09 6.64 -11.54
C ASP A 330 28.69 6.42 -10.08
N THR A 331 28.09 7.42 -9.49
CA THR A 331 27.56 7.40 -8.11
C THR A 331 26.06 7.13 -8.05
N VAL A 332 25.38 7.10 -9.19
CA VAL A 332 23.94 6.96 -9.32
C VAL A 332 23.56 5.87 -10.33
N ALA A 333 22.35 5.33 -10.17
CA ALA A 333 21.73 4.48 -11.17
C ALA A 333 21.03 5.35 -12.23
N VAL A 334 20.95 4.80 -13.44
CA VAL A 334 20.24 5.40 -14.59
C VAL A 334 18.93 4.69 -14.84
N VAL A 335 18.00 5.40 -15.48
CA VAL A 335 16.65 4.92 -15.75
C VAL A 335 16.34 5.07 -17.24
N TRP A 336 15.84 4.00 -17.83
CA TRP A 336 15.24 3.99 -19.15
C TRP A 336 13.78 3.58 -19.02
N SER A 337 12.89 4.24 -19.76
CA SER A 337 11.46 4.02 -19.69
C SER A 337 10.84 3.86 -21.07
N LYS A 338 9.93 2.92 -21.20
CA LYS A 338 9.13 2.68 -22.40
C LYS A 338 7.65 2.75 -22.01
N VAL A 339 6.85 3.44 -22.82
CA VAL A 339 5.41 3.67 -22.53
C VAL A 339 4.60 3.37 -23.77
N TRP A 340 3.49 2.65 -23.62
CA TRP A 340 2.54 2.34 -24.69
C TRP A 340 1.12 2.22 -24.15
N THR A 341 0.15 2.13 -25.05
CA THR A 341 -1.28 1.90 -24.74
C THR A 341 -1.70 0.53 -25.29
N ASP A 342 -2.89 0.05 -24.91
CA ASP A 342 -3.46 -1.16 -25.50
C ASP A 342 -3.68 -1.08 -27.02
N SER A 343 -3.79 0.14 -27.56
CA SER A 343 -3.98 0.41 -29.00
C SER A 343 -2.67 0.50 -29.79
N GLU A 344 -1.53 0.62 -29.11
CA GLU A 344 -0.19 0.71 -29.71
C GLU A 344 0.59 -0.56 -29.37
N PRO A 345 1.19 -1.24 -30.38
CA PRO A 345 2.01 -2.42 -30.08
C PRO A 345 3.19 -2.07 -29.17
N GLU A 346 3.36 -2.85 -28.12
CA GLU A 346 4.49 -2.71 -27.19
C GLU A 346 5.85 -2.60 -27.92
N GLY A 347 6.00 -3.34 -29.03
CA GLY A 347 7.23 -3.38 -29.80
C GLY A 347 7.52 -2.15 -30.66
N GLU A 348 6.56 -1.25 -30.87
CA GLU A 348 6.73 -0.03 -31.66
C GLU A 348 7.07 1.19 -30.80
N ALA A 349 6.84 1.10 -29.48
CA ALA A 349 7.19 2.17 -28.57
C ALA A 349 8.71 2.28 -28.38
N GLU A 350 9.22 3.50 -28.30
CA GLU A 350 10.63 3.82 -28.13
C GLU A 350 11.07 3.80 -26.66
N TRP A 351 12.29 3.42 -26.40
CA TRP A 351 12.92 3.58 -25.08
C TRP A 351 13.46 4.99 -24.92
N VAL A 352 13.06 5.63 -23.83
CA VAL A 352 13.43 7.00 -23.49
C VAL A 352 14.40 7.00 -22.31
N TYR A 353 15.54 7.66 -22.47
CA TYR A 353 16.48 7.88 -21.38
C TYR A 353 15.93 8.92 -20.40
N CYS A 354 15.64 8.50 -19.19
CA CYS A 354 15.19 9.39 -18.11
C CYS A 354 16.44 9.99 -17.43
N ALA A 355 17.03 11.01 -18.06
CA ALA A 355 18.16 11.70 -17.48
C ALA A 355 17.73 12.46 -16.21
N SER A 356 18.39 12.19 -15.10
CA SER A 356 18.34 13.07 -13.90
C SER A 356 19.18 14.32 -14.20
N SER A 357 18.60 15.25 -14.97
CA SER A 357 19.38 16.18 -15.79
C SER A 357 20.03 17.33 -15.05
N TYR A 358 19.67 17.65 -13.81
CA TYR A 358 20.20 18.85 -13.14
C TYR A 358 20.58 18.67 -11.67
N ASP A 359 20.15 17.60 -11.03
CA ASP A 359 20.40 17.41 -9.60
C ASP A 359 20.69 15.93 -9.27
N MET A 360 21.98 15.61 -9.27
CA MET A 360 22.47 14.27 -8.88
C MET A 360 22.08 13.90 -7.44
N THR A 361 21.65 14.87 -6.62
CA THR A 361 21.21 14.64 -5.23
C THR A 361 19.86 13.94 -5.15
N HIS A 362 19.07 14.00 -6.23
CA HIS A 362 17.77 13.36 -6.32
C HIS A 362 17.74 12.17 -7.29
N ALA A 363 18.87 11.69 -7.74
CA ALA A 363 18.95 10.47 -8.55
C ALA A 363 18.87 9.22 -7.64
N CYS A 364 18.49 8.07 -8.24
CA CYS A 364 18.57 6.80 -7.53
C CYS A 364 20.02 6.50 -7.16
N PRO A 365 20.36 6.29 -5.89
CA PRO A 365 21.76 6.05 -5.51
C PRO A 365 22.27 4.72 -6.10
N ARG A 366 23.56 4.68 -6.45
CA ARG A 366 24.24 3.44 -6.78
C ARG A 366 24.52 2.64 -5.51
N LEU A 367 23.77 1.57 -5.31
CA LEU A 367 23.91 0.68 -4.18
C LEU A 367 24.30 -0.72 -4.65
N ASN A 368 25.17 -1.40 -3.91
CA ASN A 368 25.41 -2.81 -4.12
C ASN A 368 24.10 -3.58 -3.91
N ASP A 369 23.87 -4.64 -4.68
CA ASP A 369 22.63 -5.41 -4.62
C ASP A 369 21.35 -4.56 -4.73
N LEU A 370 21.40 -3.47 -5.52
CA LEU A 370 20.27 -2.57 -5.73
C LEU A 370 19.01 -3.37 -6.08
N THR A 371 18.00 -3.18 -5.29
CA THR A 371 16.64 -3.73 -5.50
C THR A 371 15.68 -2.59 -5.76
N VAL A 372 14.96 -2.65 -6.87
CA VAL A 372 13.93 -1.68 -7.22
C VAL A 372 12.62 -2.42 -7.47
N VAL A 373 11.58 -2.02 -6.77
CA VAL A 373 10.24 -2.64 -6.84
C VAL A 373 9.16 -1.57 -6.99
N THR A 374 7.97 -1.98 -7.39
CA THR A 374 6.77 -1.14 -7.30
C THR A 374 6.12 -1.38 -5.95
N TYR A 375 5.94 -0.32 -5.15
CA TYR A 375 5.33 -0.39 -3.85
C TYR A 375 4.39 0.79 -3.65
N ASP A 376 3.13 0.51 -3.31
CA ASP A 376 2.12 1.54 -3.07
C ASP A 376 2.01 2.56 -4.21
N GLY A 377 2.01 2.08 -5.45
CA GLY A 377 1.94 2.90 -6.68
C GLY A 377 3.23 3.65 -7.03
N ARG A 378 4.26 3.60 -6.17
CA ARG A 378 5.54 4.31 -6.33
C ARG A 378 6.67 3.37 -6.70
N GLY A 379 7.76 3.92 -7.24
CA GLY A 379 9.05 3.24 -7.25
C GLY A 379 9.64 3.21 -5.85
N MET A 380 10.11 2.05 -5.39
CA MET A 380 10.86 1.94 -4.14
C MET A 380 12.19 1.25 -4.41
N ALA A 381 13.29 1.87 -3.96
CA ALA A 381 14.65 1.36 -4.09
C ALA A 381 15.33 1.23 -2.73
N PHE A 382 16.11 0.18 -2.57
CA PHE A 382 16.99 -0.05 -1.41
C PHE A 382 18.12 -1.01 -1.81
N GLY A 383 19.14 -1.14 -0.97
CA GLY A 383 20.25 -2.01 -1.30
C GLY A 383 21.35 -2.05 -0.24
N GLY A 384 22.48 -2.60 -0.62
CA GLY A 384 23.72 -2.60 0.14
C GLY A 384 24.36 -1.22 0.24
N ALA A 385 25.62 -1.16 0.69
CA ALA A 385 26.37 0.08 0.72
C ALA A 385 26.70 0.58 -0.70
N SER A 386 26.93 1.88 -0.85
CA SER A 386 27.61 2.39 -2.06
C SER A 386 28.94 1.69 -2.27
N PRO A 387 29.38 1.48 -3.52
CA PRO A 387 30.71 0.98 -3.78
C PRO A 387 31.78 1.86 -3.12
N GLU A 388 32.87 1.24 -2.69
CA GLU A 388 33.95 1.94 -1.99
C GLU A 388 34.48 3.13 -2.83
N GLY A 389 34.55 4.30 -2.20
CA GLY A 389 35.02 5.54 -2.85
C GLY A 389 33.99 6.25 -3.75
N LEU A 390 32.79 5.70 -3.96
CA LEU A 390 31.80 6.25 -4.90
C LEU A 390 30.54 6.83 -4.23
N GLY A 391 30.42 6.74 -2.93
CA GLY A 391 29.23 7.25 -2.22
C GLY A 391 29.35 7.16 -0.72
N VAL A 392 28.33 7.69 -0.05
CA VAL A 392 28.27 7.79 1.42
C VAL A 392 27.23 6.86 2.04
N HIS A 393 26.46 6.17 1.20
CA HIS A 393 25.37 5.32 1.67
C HIS A 393 25.90 4.04 2.32
N LYS A 394 25.36 3.74 3.47
CA LYS A 394 25.54 2.45 4.12
C LYS A 394 24.42 1.49 3.67
N ALA A 395 24.66 0.20 3.80
CA ALA A 395 23.63 -0.78 3.51
C ALA A 395 22.36 -0.49 4.33
N MET A 396 21.23 -0.52 3.65
CA MET A 396 19.90 -0.33 4.27
C MET A 396 19.75 0.97 5.07
N ASP A 397 20.47 2.04 4.71
CA ASP A 397 20.40 3.34 5.37
C ASP A 397 19.14 4.13 5.03
N GLY A 398 18.41 3.74 3.99
CA GLY A 398 17.18 4.37 3.59
C GLY A 398 16.35 3.52 2.64
N LEU A 399 15.05 3.86 2.58
CA LEU A 399 14.15 3.48 1.50
C LEU A 399 13.95 4.70 0.62
N TYR A 400 14.31 4.58 -0.64
CA TYR A 400 14.22 5.67 -1.61
C TYR A 400 12.95 5.50 -2.43
N PHE A 401 12.14 6.54 -2.52
CA PHE A 401 10.89 6.51 -3.26
C PHE A 401 10.91 7.48 -4.45
N SER A 402 10.30 7.05 -5.54
CA SER A 402 10.04 7.88 -6.72
C SER A 402 8.54 7.94 -6.99
N ASN A 403 8.01 9.18 -7.05
CA ASN A 403 6.60 9.45 -7.38
C ASN A 403 6.42 9.88 -8.84
N ASP A 404 7.49 10.12 -9.56
CA ASP A 404 7.56 10.68 -10.91
C ASP A 404 8.15 9.69 -11.93
N HIS A 405 7.85 8.42 -11.73
CA HIS A 405 8.26 7.35 -12.64
C HIS A 405 9.78 7.19 -12.77
N GLY A 406 10.52 7.38 -11.68
CA GLY A 406 11.96 7.12 -11.63
C GLY A 406 12.86 8.30 -12.01
N LEU A 407 12.28 9.48 -12.26
CA LEU A 407 13.05 10.70 -12.57
C LEU A 407 13.78 11.22 -11.33
N THR A 408 13.05 11.33 -10.21
CA THR A 408 13.65 11.72 -8.92
C THR A 408 13.38 10.69 -7.83
N TRP A 409 14.33 10.59 -6.90
CA TRP A 409 14.29 9.64 -5.78
C TRP A 409 14.62 10.36 -4.48
N HIS A 410 13.83 10.12 -3.46
CA HIS A 410 13.99 10.72 -2.14
C HIS A 410 13.94 9.64 -1.07
N ALA A 411 14.87 9.71 -0.11
CA ALA A 411 14.74 8.93 1.10
C ALA A 411 13.52 9.42 1.89
N ASP A 412 12.66 8.51 2.29
CA ASP A 412 11.50 8.85 3.11
C ASP A 412 11.93 8.97 4.56
N ALA A 413 11.66 10.14 5.16
CA ALA A 413 12.05 10.41 6.54
C ALA A 413 11.22 9.64 7.60
N GLN A 414 10.10 9.06 7.20
CA GLN A 414 9.18 8.33 8.10
C GLN A 414 9.21 6.81 7.87
N LEU A 415 9.54 6.38 6.65
CA LEU A 415 9.57 4.97 6.27
C LEU A 415 10.98 4.43 6.37
N HIS A 416 11.26 3.68 7.42
CA HIS A 416 12.59 3.18 7.72
C HIS A 416 12.69 1.67 7.52
N CYS A 417 13.86 1.23 7.08
CA CYS A 417 14.27 -0.17 7.19
C CYS A 417 14.40 -0.60 8.66
N PRO A 418 14.39 -1.90 8.95
CA PRO A 418 14.76 -2.38 10.27
C PRO A 418 16.17 -1.88 10.65
N THR A 419 16.29 -1.19 11.77
CA THR A 419 17.57 -0.58 12.19
C THR A 419 18.70 -1.60 12.38
N VAL A 420 18.36 -2.86 12.66
CA VAL A 420 19.30 -3.97 12.75
C VAL A 420 19.99 -4.28 11.42
N LEU A 421 19.38 -3.93 10.29
CA LEU A 421 19.96 -4.12 8.95
C LEU A 421 20.85 -2.95 8.52
N TYR A 422 20.91 -1.89 9.29
CA TYR A 422 21.74 -0.74 8.96
C TYR A 422 23.23 -1.10 8.98
N GLY A 423 23.90 -0.92 7.85
CA GLY A 423 25.31 -1.24 7.69
C GLY A 423 25.62 -2.74 7.58
N VAL A 424 24.60 -3.58 7.36
CA VAL A 424 24.82 -5.03 7.14
C VAL A 424 25.80 -5.27 6.01
N SER A 425 26.69 -6.25 6.19
CA SER A 425 27.61 -6.71 5.16
C SER A 425 27.10 -8.01 4.53
N GLY A 426 27.40 -8.22 3.26
CA GLY A 426 26.98 -9.43 2.54
C GLY A 426 25.87 -9.16 1.52
N PRO A 427 25.46 -10.20 0.81
CA PRO A 427 24.49 -10.06 -0.27
C PRO A 427 23.09 -9.76 0.30
N LEU A 428 22.34 -9.00 -0.50
CA LEU A 428 20.98 -8.58 -0.17
C LEU A 428 20.04 -8.92 -1.32
N ALA A 429 18.83 -9.33 -0.97
CA ALA A 429 17.73 -9.49 -1.93
C ALA A 429 16.44 -8.96 -1.32
N GLY A 430 15.60 -8.40 -2.18
CA GLY A 430 14.28 -7.94 -1.77
C GLY A 430 13.23 -8.22 -2.84
N VAL A 431 11.99 -8.36 -2.39
CA VAL A 431 10.82 -8.56 -3.26
C VAL A 431 9.56 -8.12 -2.53
N VAL A 432 8.51 -7.81 -3.28
CA VAL A 432 7.17 -7.50 -2.75
C VAL A 432 6.22 -8.63 -3.18
N ASP A 433 5.42 -9.14 -2.24
CA ASP A 433 4.40 -10.12 -2.53
C ASP A 433 3.03 -9.48 -2.91
N GLU A 434 2.06 -10.31 -3.27
CA GLU A 434 0.72 -9.87 -3.66
C GLU A 434 -0.04 -9.20 -2.50
N ASP A 435 0.21 -9.62 -1.27
CA ASP A 435 -0.34 -9.03 -0.04
C ASP A 435 0.35 -7.74 0.38
N LYS A 436 1.23 -7.19 -0.50
CA LYS A 436 1.98 -5.95 -0.28
C LYS A 436 2.98 -6.02 0.87
N PHE A 437 3.45 -7.21 1.22
CA PHE A 437 4.60 -7.32 2.11
C PHE A 437 5.90 -7.16 1.33
N ILE A 438 6.77 -6.34 1.88
CA ILE A 438 8.16 -6.21 1.47
C ILE A 438 8.94 -7.28 2.21
N TRP A 439 9.65 -8.12 1.47
CA TRP A 439 10.56 -9.11 1.99
C TRP A 439 11.99 -8.62 1.78
N ILE A 440 12.79 -8.63 2.84
CA ILE A 440 14.21 -8.30 2.81
C ILE A 440 14.98 -9.49 3.36
N ILE A 441 15.91 -10.00 2.57
CA ILE A 441 16.85 -11.05 2.94
C ILE A 441 18.23 -10.41 2.96
N ALA A 442 18.87 -10.38 4.12
CA ALA A 442 20.19 -9.80 4.30
C ALA A 442 20.92 -10.53 5.45
N ASP A 443 22.17 -10.93 5.22
CA ASP A 443 23.02 -11.54 6.24
C ASP A 443 22.31 -12.61 7.08
N HIS A 444 21.76 -13.64 6.46
CA HIS A 444 21.01 -14.74 7.10
C HIS A 444 19.68 -14.32 7.77
N GLN A 445 19.35 -13.04 7.79
CA GLN A 445 18.12 -12.52 8.37
C GLN A 445 17.05 -12.38 7.30
N VAL A 446 15.83 -12.72 7.67
CA VAL A 446 14.65 -12.51 6.84
C VAL A 446 13.71 -11.56 7.58
N TRP A 447 13.36 -10.48 6.91
CA TRP A 447 12.44 -9.49 7.41
C TRP A 447 11.25 -9.37 6.48
N ARG A 448 10.08 -9.22 7.06
CA ARG A 448 8.82 -9.01 6.36
C ARG A 448 8.16 -7.76 6.91
N GLY A 449 7.86 -6.80 6.05
CA GLY A 449 7.23 -5.55 6.45
C GLY A 449 6.15 -5.11 5.51
N ARG A 450 5.17 -4.38 6.02
CA ARG A 450 4.09 -3.81 5.22
C ARG A 450 3.70 -2.43 5.76
N LEU A 451 3.37 -1.52 4.86
CA LEU A 451 2.76 -0.25 5.21
C LEU A 451 1.37 -0.53 5.81
N ASN A 452 1.10 0.00 7.01
CA ASN A 452 -0.11 -0.35 7.75
C ASN A 452 -1.40 -0.12 6.96
N ARG A 453 -1.52 0.99 6.22
CA ARG A 453 -2.72 1.29 5.43
C ARG A 453 -3.00 0.28 4.30
N LEU A 454 -1.99 -0.45 3.83
CA LEU A 454 -2.16 -1.52 2.84
C LEU A 454 -2.68 -2.83 3.46
N ALA A 455 -2.78 -2.88 4.80
CA ALA A 455 -3.39 -3.99 5.52
C ALA A 455 -4.90 -3.80 5.71
N PHE A 456 -5.40 -2.58 5.51
CA PHE A 456 -6.82 -2.30 5.68
C PHE A 456 -7.56 -2.78 4.43
N GLU A 457 -8.56 -3.61 4.61
CA GLU A 457 -9.46 -3.98 3.53
C GLU A 457 -10.17 -2.71 3.05
N ARG A 458 -10.06 -2.41 1.77
CA ARG A 458 -10.95 -1.45 1.12
C ARG A 458 -12.30 -2.14 0.97
N GLN A 459 -13.23 -1.77 1.83
CA GLN A 459 -14.61 -2.26 1.75
C GLN A 459 -15.40 -1.51 0.68
#